data_5aa5b38eea553d4e69bfae251aad82f4
#
_entry.id   5aa5b38eea553d4e69bfae251aad82f4
#
_cell.length_a   1.000
_cell.length_b   1.000
_cell.length_c   1.000
_cell.angle_alpha   90.00
_cell.angle_beta   90.00
_cell.angle_gamma   90.00
#
_symmetry.space_group_name_H-M   'P 1'
#
loop_
_entity.id
_entity.type
_entity.pdbx_description
1 polymer ?
#
loop_
_entity_poly.entity_id
_entity_poly.type
_entity_poly.pdbx_seq_one_letter_code
_entity_poly.pdbx_strand_id
1 'polypeptide(L)'
;MNPLPALSQDPFPEVAAPLEEACAPAPRDVAAALLFALSRRRAGDVRPVLVTAPRAWFVEYGRPYGPGIAGTPLILAPVANLAEALWAMEQGLRSGAVSLGLGAVEGATLAQTRRLDFAARQGEAVGLILSRGLDGLSAARRRWRISVQPSAIDPEDDRAPGPGRLLAELTRGRGER
;
A
#
# COMPACT_ATOMS: atom_id res chain seq x y z
N MET A 1 8.67 22.73 -4.16
CA MET A 1 7.83 21.51 -4.16
C MET A 1 8.79 20.36 -4.39
N ASN A 2 9.26 19.73 -3.31
CA ASN A 2 10.25 18.64 -3.40
C ASN A 2 9.59 17.42 -4.05
N PRO A 3 10.18 16.84 -5.09
CA PRO A 3 9.70 15.58 -5.65
C PRO A 3 9.82 14.48 -4.57
N LEU A 4 8.87 13.54 -4.61
CA LEU A 4 8.95 12.31 -3.82
C LEU A 4 10.35 11.69 -3.97
N PRO A 5 10.94 11.12 -2.89
CA PRO A 5 12.25 10.50 -2.97
C PRO A 5 12.25 9.45 -4.08
N ALA A 6 13.27 9.51 -4.94
CA ALA A 6 13.45 8.53 -6.00
C ALA A 6 13.51 7.12 -5.37
N LEU A 7 12.50 6.32 -5.67
CA LEU A 7 12.53 4.90 -5.37
C LEU A 7 13.74 4.31 -6.08
N SER A 8 14.52 3.48 -5.39
CA SER A 8 15.69 2.79 -5.94
C SER A 8 15.36 2.16 -7.30
N GLN A 9 16.28 2.29 -8.27
CA GLN A 9 16.09 1.97 -9.69
C GLN A 9 16.07 0.47 -10.03
N ASP A 10 15.69 -0.41 -9.12
CA ASP A 10 15.36 -1.78 -9.53
C ASP A 10 14.00 -1.79 -10.21
N PRO A 11 13.86 -2.44 -11.37
CA PRO A 11 12.66 -2.39 -12.18
C PRO A 11 11.51 -3.07 -11.43
N PHE A 12 10.77 -2.30 -10.61
CA PHE A 12 9.44 -2.73 -10.22
C PHE A 12 8.64 -2.95 -11.50
N PRO A 13 7.87 -4.04 -11.62
CA PRO A 13 6.95 -4.16 -12.73
C PRO A 13 6.14 -2.87 -12.83
N GLU A 14 6.25 -2.16 -13.94
CA GLU A 14 5.68 -0.81 -14.15
C GLU A 14 4.18 -0.78 -13.89
N VAL A 15 3.49 -1.89 -14.11
CA VAL A 15 2.05 -2.00 -13.89
C VAL A 15 1.78 -2.83 -12.65
N ALA A 16 1.03 -2.25 -11.71
CA ALA A 16 0.55 -2.97 -10.55
C ALA A 16 -0.42 -4.09 -10.96
N ALA A 17 -0.37 -5.21 -10.23
CA ALA A 17 -1.41 -6.22 -10.35
C ALA A 17 -2.71 -5.70 -9.70
N PRO A 18 -3.89 -6.20 -10.12
CA PRO A 18 -5.15 -5.77 -9.52
C PRO A 18 -5.19 -5.92 -8.00
N LEU A 19 -4.59 -6.99 -7.47
CA LEU A 19 -4.39 -7.17 -6.03
C LEU A 19 -2.94 -7.54 -5.75
N GLU A 20 -2.31 -6.76 -4.87
CA GLU A 20 -0.97 -7.01 -4.32
C GLU A 20 -1.03 -7.06 -2.79
N GLU A 21 0.01 -7.59 -2.18
CA GLU A 21 0.16 -7.66 -0.73
C GLU A 21 1.53 -7.12 -0.33
N ALA A 22 1.57 -6.21 0.64
CA ALA A 22 2.79 -5.66 1.21
C ALA A 22 2.91 -6.06 2.68
N CYS A 23 3.99 -6.73 3.02
CA CYS A 23 4.34 -7.08 4.38
C CYS A 23 5.27 -6.01 4.96
N ALA A 24 4.84 -5.39 6.05
CA ALA A 24 5.64 -4.52 6.89
C ALA A 24 5.94 -5.26 8.20
N PRO A 25 7.06 -5.99 8.32
CA PRO A 25 7.30 -6.91 9.44
C PRO A 25 7.53 -6.17 10.77
N ALA A 26 7.99 -4.94 10.73
CA ALA A 26 8.18 -4.13 11.92
C ALA A 26 7.28 -2.87 11.89
N PRO A 27 6.88 -2.33 13.06
CA PRO A 27 6.06 -1.12 13.13
C PRO A 27 6.64 0.08 12.35
N ARG A 28 7.96 0.23 12.35
CA ARG A 28 8.67 1.28 11.60
C ARG A 28 8.50 1.16 10.08
N ASP A 29 8.17 -0.03 9.56
CA ASP A 29 8.07 -0.29 8.13
C ASP A 29 6.69 0.09 7.56
N VAL A 30 5.70 0.35 8.43
CA VAL A 30 4.31 0.65 8.02
C VAL A 30 4.23 1.92 7.17
N ALA A 31 4.96 2.98 7.55
CA ALA A 31 5.01 4.20 6.75
C ALA A 31 5.65 3.97 5.37
N ALA A 32 6.72 3.17 5.30
CA ALA A 32 7.35 2.79 4.04
C ALA A 32 6.40 1.95 3.16
N ALA A 33 5.62 1.03 3.77
CA ALA A 33 4.62 0.26 3.04
C ALA A 33 3.47 1.13 2.51
N LEU A 34 3.07 2.19 3.22
CA LEU A 34 2.12 3.17 2.71
C LEU A 34 2.71 3.93 1.49
N LEU A 35 3.94 4.40 1.57
CA LEU A 35 4.61 5.07 0.43
C LEU A 35 4.76 4.13 -0.76
N PHE A 36 5.14 2.88 -0.52
CA PHE A 36 5.15 1.84 -1.55
C PHE A 36 3.76 1.65 -2.18
N ALA A 37 2.69 1.57 -1.36
CA ALA A 37 1.33 1.44 -1.87
C ALA A 37 0.97 2.61 -2.80
N LEU A 38 1.30 3.84 -2.42
CA LEU A 38 1.03 5.03 -3.24
C LEU A 38 1.77 4.98 -4.58
N SER A 39 2.98 4.41 -4.62
CA SER A 39 3.73 4.22 -5.87
C SER A 39 3.12 3.19 -6.82
N ARG A 40 2.21 2.32 -6.31
CA ARG A 40 1.51 1.32 -7.12
C ARG A 40 0.28 1.87 -7.85
N ARG A 41 -0.08 3.13 -7.63
CA ARG A 41 -1.14 3.80 -8.40
C ARG A 41 -0.75 3.88 -9.86
N ARG A 42 -1.74 3.84 -10.75
CA ARG A 42 -1.50 4.11 -12.17
C ARG A 42 -1.05 5.56 -12.37
N ALA A 43 -0.07 5.77 -13.21
CA ALA A 43 0.39 7.11 -13.55
C ALA A 43 -0.77 7.96 -14.10
N GLY A 44 -0.89 9.20 -13.59
CA GLY A 44 -1.95 10.11 -14.01
C GLY A 44 -3.34 9.87 -13.41
N ASP A 45 -3.51 8.82 -12.59
CA ASP A 45 -4.79 8.58 -11.92
C ASP A 45 -4.99 9.57 -10.77
N VAL A 46 -5.97 10.47 -10.90
CA VAL A 46 -6.28 11.54 -9.94
C VAL A 46 -7.33 11.12 -8.89
N ARG A 47 -7.91 9.92 -9.03
CA ARG A 47 -8.90 9.40 -8.07
C ARG A 47 -8.26 9.26 -6.68
N PRO A 48 -9.05 9.41 -5.59
CA PRO A 48 -8.54 9.29 -4.24
C PRO A 48 -8.02 7.89 -3.92
N VAL A 49 -7.21 7.80 -2.87
CA VAL A 49 -6.78 6.55 -2.25
C VAL A 49 -7.64 6.28 -1.03
N LEU A 50 -8.24 5.10 -0.97
CA LEU A 50 -8.93 4.61 0.22
C LEU A 50 -7.93 3.91 1.13
N VAL A 51 -7.89 4.31 2.40
CA VAL A 51 -7.16 3.61 3.46
C VAL A 51 -8.16 3.11 4.48
N THR A 52 -8.30 1.79 4.61
CA THR A 52 -9.20 1.17 5.57
C THR A 52 -8.46 0.26 6.53
N ALA A 53 -8.79 0.38 7.81
CA ALA A 53 -8.21 -0.44 8.87
C ALA A 53 -9.10 -0.43 10.12
N PRO A 54 -8.98 -1.41 11.02
CA PRO A 54 -9.55 -1.30 12.35
C PRO A 54 -9.07 -0.02 13.07
N ARG A 55 -9.94 0.60 13.87
CA ARG A 55 -9.58 1.83 14.63
C ARG A 55 -8.31 1.68 15.45
N ALA A 56 -8.09 0.51 16.05
CA ALA A 56 -6.88 0.20 16.80
C ALA A 56 -5.61 0.37 15.97
N TRP A 57 -5.64 0.04 14.68
CA TRP A 57 -4.51 0.24 13.77
C TRP A 57 -4.16 1.72 13.63
N PHE A 58 -5.17 2.60 13.45
CA PHE A 58 -4.94 4.05 13.39
C PHE A 58 -4.47 4.64 14.73
N VAL A 59 -4.82 4.03 15.85
CA VAL A 59 -4.30 4.43 17.18
C VAL A 59 -2.83 4.04 17.31
N GLU A 60 -2.46 2.86 16.82
CA GLU A 60 -1.08 2.33 16.90
C GLU A 60 -0.13 3.06 15.95
N TYR A 61 -0.54 3.24 14.68
CA TYR A 61 0.36 3.76 13.62
C TYR A 61 0.09 5.21 13.23
N GLY A 62 -0.95 5.82 13.75
CA GLY A 62 -1.36 7.17 13.39
C GLY A 62 -2.12 7.24 12.07
N ARG A 63 -2.43 8.47 11.67
CA ARG A 63 -3.06 8.77 10.38
C ARG A 63 -2.01 9.26 9.41
N PRO A 64 -2.11 8.87 8.10
CA PRO A 64 -1.23 9.43 7.09
C PRO A 64 -1.29 10.97 7.08
N TYR A 65 -0.13 11.59 7.08
CA TYR A 65 -0.01 13.06 7.04
C TYR A 65 -0.13 13.55 5.59
N GLY A 66 -1.25 14.17 5.27
CA GLY A 66 -1.58 14.61 3.90
C GLY A 66 -0.48 15.41 3.19
N PRO A 67 0.11 16.47 3.81
CA PRO A 67 1.20 17.23 3.19
C PRO A 67 2.43 16.39 2.82
N GLY A 68 2.72 15.32 3.58
CA GLY A 68 3.85 14.42 3.32
C GLY A 68 3.66 13.46 2.14
N ILE A 69 2.45 13.39 1.56
CA ILE A 69 2.11 12.47 0.47
C ILE A 69 1.74 13.20 -0.83
N ALA A 70 2.34 14.36 -1.04
CA ALA A 70 2.32 15.13 -2.30
C ALA A 70 0.90 15.39 -2.84
N GLY A 71 -0.05 15.78 -1.97
CA GLY A 71 -1.39 16.20 -2.39
C GLY A 71 -2.28 15.05 -2.90
N THR A 72 -1.91 13.80 -2.66
CA THR A 72 -2.78 12.66 -2.98
C THR A 72 -4.06 12.72 -2.14
N PRO A 73 -5.26 12.80 -2.74
CA PRO A 73 -6.50 12.78 -1.98
C PRO A 73 -6.66 11.46 -1.24
N LEU A 74 -6.91 11.51 0.08
CA LEU A 74 -7.11 10.31 0.92
C LEU A 74 -8.54 10.25 1.44
N ILE A 75 -9.10 9.07 1.41
CA ILE A 75 -10.30 8.68 2.15
C ILE A 75 -9.87 7.73 3.26
N LEU A 76 -9.96 8.15 4.52
CA LEU A 76 -9.65 7.31 5.66
C LEU A 76 -10.94 6.69 6.18
N ALA A 77 -10.99 5.37 6.24
CA ALA A 77 -12.12 4.59 6.74
C ALA A 77 -11.73 3.77 7.98
N PRO A 78 -11.67 4.39 9.17
CA PRO A 78 -11.49 3.66 10.42
C PRO A 78 -12.76 2.90 10.76
N VAL A 79 -12.67 1.58 10.87
CA VAL A 79 -13.78 0.66 11.10
C VAL A 79 -13.63 -0.08 12.42
N ALA A 80 -14.67 -0.84 12.84
CA ALA A 80 -14.62 -1.52 14.13
C ALA A 80 -13.76 -2.78 14.12
N ASN A 81 -13.74 -3.51 12.99
CA ASN A 81 -13.12 -4.83 12.92
C ASN A 81 -12.64 -5.19 11.50
N LEU A 82 -12.00 -6.36 11.37
CA LEU A 82 -11.50 -6.90 10.11
C LEU A 82 -12.60 -7.07 9.05
N ALA A 83 -13.77 -7.56 9.43
CA ALA A 83 -14.85 -7.82 8.47
C ALA A 83 -15.35 -6.53 7.82
N GLU A 84 -15.48 -5.47 8.61
CA GLU A 84 -15.84 -4.13 8.12
C GLU A 84 -14.72 -3.53 7.24
N ALA A 85 -13.43 -3.75 7.61
CA ALA A 85 -12.31 -3.28 6.81
C ALA A 85 -12.29 -3.96 5.42
N LEU A 86 -12.49 -5.27 5.38
CA LEU A 86 -12.60 -6.03 4.14
C LEU A 86 -13.79 -5.57 3.29
N TRP A 87 -14.95 -5.35 3.92
CA TRP A 87 -16.14 -4.86 3.24
C TRP A 87 -15.92 -3.46 2.66
N ALA A 88 -15.38 -2.52 3.46
CA ALA A 88 -15.12 -1.16 3.01
C ALA A 88 -14.11 -1.13 1.85
N MET A 89 -13.05 -1.96 1.94
CA MET A 89 -12.06 -2.11 0.87
C MET A 89 -12.72 -2.65 -0.41
N GLU A 90 -13.53 -3.69 -0.30
CA GLU A 90 -14.23 -4.30 -1.45
C GLU A 90 -15.18 -3.30 -2.12
N GLN A 91 -16.01 -2.56 -1.35
CA GLN A 91 -16.92 -1.57 -1.91
C GLN A 91 -16.16 -0.41 -2.57
N GLY A 92 -15.11 0.11 -1.91
CA GLY A 92 -14.28 1.16 -2.47
C GLY A 92 -13.64 0.75 -3.79
N LEU A 93 -13.01 -0.43 -3.85
CA LEU A 93 -12.39 -0.95 -5.07
C LEU A 93 -13.42 -1.14 -6.19
N ARG A 94 -14.59 -1.74 -5.88
CA ARG A 94 -15.65 -2.03 -6.85
C ARG A 94 -16.28 -0.78 -7.43
N SER A 95 -16.35 0.30 -6.67
CA SER A 95 -17.05 1.54 -7.05
C SER A 95 -16.43 2.24 -8.27
N GLY A 96 -15.17 1.97 -8.58
CA GLY A 96 -14.40 2.73 -9.57
C GLY A 96 -14.07 4.17 -9.15
N ALA A 97 -14.46 4.60 -7.95
CA ALA A 97 -14.24 5.95 -7.46
C ALA A 97 -12.87 6.15 -6.81
N VAL A 98 -12.10 5.09 -6.58
CA VAL A 98 -10.76 5.15 -6.00
C VAL A 98 -9.70 4.61 -6.97
N SER A 99 -8.50 5.16 -6.91
CA SER A 99 -7.35 4.68 -7.70
C SER A 99 -6.66 3.49 -7.03
N LEU A 100 -6.66 3.50 -5.70
CA LEU A 100 -6.03 2.50 -4.85
C LEU A 100 -6.89 2.29 -3.60
N GLY A 101 -7.10 1.02 -3.23
CA GLY A 101 -7.61 0.63 -1.93
C GLY A 101 -6.50 -0.04 -1.11
N LEU A 102 -6.05 0.62 -0.04
CA LEU A 102 -5.13 0.05 0.94
C LEU A 102 -5.90 -0.45 2.15
N GLY A 103 -5.78 -1.74 2.46
CA GLY A 103 -6.44 -2.35 3.61
C GLY A 103 -5.44 -2.98 4.58
N ALA A 104 -5.42 -2.55 5.85
CA ALA A 104 -4.75 -3.28 6.92
C ALA A 104 -5.66 -4.42 7.37
N VAL A 105 -5.64 -5.52 6.61
CA VAL A 105 -6.58 -6.65 6.72
C VAL A 105 -5.82 -7.97 6.94
N GLU A 106 -4.93 -7.96 7.92
CA GLU A 106 -4.15 -9.12 8.31
C GLU A 106 -5.06 -10.32 8.65
N GLY A 107 -4.71 -11.51 8.17
CA GLY A 107 -5.49 -12.72 8.39
C GLY A 107 -6.69 -12.90 7.44
N ALA A 108 -6.81 -12.08 6.40
CA ALA A 108 -7.82 -12.27 5.37
C ALA A 108 -7.68 -13.64 4.68
N THR A 109 -8.77 -14.37 4.57
CA THR A 109 -8.81 -15.69 3.93
C THR A 109 -8.63 -15.61 2.42
N LEU A 110 -8.30 -16.75 1.78
CA LEU A 110 -8.22 -16.83 0.32
C LEU A 110 -9.53 -16.44 -0.37
N ALA A 111 -10.69 -16.78 0.20
CA ALA A 111 -11.99 -16.40 -0.35
C ALA A 111 -12.19 -14.88 -0.29
N GLN A 112 -11.82 -14.24 0.80
CA GLN A 112 -11.92 -12.79 0.97
C GLN A 112 -10.97 -12.05 0.01
N THR A 113 -9.72 -12.51 -0.10
CA THR A 113 -8.75 -11.89 -1.02
C THR A 113 -9.12 -12.08 -2.49
N ARG A 114 -9.78 -13.20 -2.87
CA ARG A 114 -10.37 -13.38 -4.22
C ARG A 114 -11.46 -12.36 -4.52
N ARG A 115 -12.31 -12.04 -3.53
CA ARG A 115 -13.33 -10.99 -3.70
C ARG A 115 -12.71 -9.62 -3.91
N LEU A 116 -11.61 -9.30 -3.18
CA LEU A 116 -10.86 -8.06 -3.38
C LEU A 116 -10.21 -7.99 -4.76
N ASP A 117 -9.59 -9.09 -5.26
CA ASP A 117 -9.01 -9.14 -6.61
C ASP A 117 -10.07 -8.90 -7.68
N PHE A 118 -11.26 -9.50 -7.52
CA PHE A 118 -12.37 -9.29 -8.43
C PHE A 118 -12.90 -7.84 -8.40
N ALA A 119 -13.08 -7.27 -7.19
CA ALA A 119 -13.52 -5.89 -7.00
C ALA A 119 -12.53 -4.88 -7.61
N ALA A 120 -11.22 -5.09 -7.42
CA ALA A 120 -10.17 -4.25 -7.98
C ALA A 120 -10.20 -4.25 -9.52
N ARG A 121 -10.41 -5.42 -10.14
CA ARG A 121 -10.57 -5.53 -11.60
C ARG A 121 -11.81 -4.81 -12.09
N GLN A 122 -12.94 -5.01 -11.42
CA GLN A 122 -14.20 -4.41 -11.79
C GLN A 122 -14.17 -2.88 -11.75
N GLY A 123 -13.55 -2.30 -10.72
CA GLY A 123 -13.44 -0.84 -10.56
C GLY A 123 -12.19 -0.24 -11.20
N GLU A 124 -11.39 -1.03 -11.94
CA GLU A 124 -10.12 -0.60 -12.54
C GLU A 124 -9.20 0.12 -11.54
N ALA A 125 -9.19 -0.38 -10.30
CA ALA A 125 -8.38 0.12 -9.19
C ALA A 125 -7.28 -0.87 -8.85
N VAL A 126 -6.33 -0.43 -8.02
CA VAL A 126 -5.33 -1.31 -7.41
C VAL A 126 -5.75 -1.62 -5.98
N GLY A 127 -5.79 -2.89 -5.60
CA GLY A 127 -5.94 -3.32 -4.21
C GLY A 127 -4.57 -3.65 -3.62
N LEU A 128 -4.28 -3.12 -2.42
CA LEU A 128 -3.08 -3.50 -1.69
C LEU A 128 -3.44 -3.89 -0.26
N ILE A 129 -3.13 -5.13 0.10
CA ILE A 129 -3.27 -5.65 1.45
C ILE A 129 -1.99 -5.32 2.21
N LEU A 130 -2.13 -4.68 3.38
CA LEU A 130 -1.04 -4.46 4.31
C LEU A 130 -1.11 -5.51 5.43
N SER A 131 -0.03 -6.25 5.62
CA SER A 131 0.11 -7.28 6.66
C SER A 131 1.45 -7.18 7.38
N ARG A 132 1.60 -7.85 8.51
CA ARG A 132 2.89 -8.00 9.20
C ARG A 132 3.63 -9.29 8.82
N GLY A 133 2.93 -10.25 8.22
CA GLY A 133 3.47 -11.52 7.77
C GLY A 133 2.95 -11.88 6.38
N LEU A 134 3.65 -12.76 5.69
CA LEU A 134 3.25 -13.30 4.39
C LEU A 134 2.79 -14.76 4.49
N ASP A 135 2.50 -15.20 5.71
CA ASP A 135 2.00 -16.53 5.98
C ASP A 135 0.54 -16.65 5.55
N GLY A 136 0.20 -17.76 4.97
CA GLY A 136 -1.16 -18.00 4.53
C GLY A 136 -1.41 -17.83 3.03
N LEU A 137 -2.61 -18.27 2.63
CA LEU A 137 -3.06 -18.25 1.24
C LEU A 137 -3.73 -16.91 0.93
N SER A 138 -3.29 -16.28 -0.16
CA SER A 138 -3.86 -15.03 -0.65
C SER A 138 -4.01 -15.10 -2.17
N ALA A 139 -5.03 -14.40 -2.68
CA ALA A 139 -5.24 -14.21 -4.10
C ALA A 139 -4.33 -13.13 -4.70
N ALA A 140 -3.58 -12.40 -3.88
CA ALA A 140 -2.63 -11.41 -4.35
C ALA A 140 -1.65 -12.02 -5.34
N ARG A 141 -1.50 -11.38 -6.50
CA ARG A 141 -0.62 -11.86 -7.56
C ARG A 141 0.85 -11.62 -7.26
N ARG A 142 1.13 -10.54 -6.50
CA ARG A 142 2.47 -10.17 -6.04
C ARG A 142 2.44 -9.96 -4.55
N ARG A 143 3.49 -10.44 -3.90
CA ARG A 143 3.71 -10.26 -2.47
C ARG A 143 5.07 -9.64 -2.27
N TRP A 144 5.08 -8.55 -1.52
CA TRP A 144 6.25 -7.72 -1.29
C TRP A 144 6.61 -7.74 0.19
N ARG A 145 7.88 -7.75 0.49
CA ARG A 145 8.41 -7.40 1.81
C ARG A 145 8.94 -5.99 1.74
N ILE A 146 8.43 -5.13 2.60
CA ILE A 146 8.80 -3.71 2.65
C ILE A 146 9.58 -3.47 3.92
N SER A 147 10.72 -2.80 3.81
CA SER A 147 11.51 -2.34 4.94
C SER A 147 12.03 -0.93 4.73
N VAL A 148 12.05 -0.15 5.82
CA VAL A 148 12.67 1.16 5.82
C VAL A 148 14.19 1.00 5.76
N GLN A 149 14.85 1.85 5.00
CA GLN A 149 16.31 1.92 4.89
C GLN A 149 16.80 3.22 5.52
N PRO A 150 18.09 3.30 5.93
CA PRO A 150 18.68 4.57 6.29
C PRO A 150 18.45 5.61 5.19
N SER A 151 18.12 6.84 5.56
CA SER A 151 17.95 7.94 4.61
C SER A 151 19.21 8.12 3.74
N ALA A 152 19.04 8.68 2.56
CA ALA A 152 20.18 9.18 1.81
C ALA A 152 20.87 10.31 2.58
N ILE A 153 22.08 10.63 2.19
CA ILE A 153 22.76 11.84 2.69
C ILE A 153 22.07 13.05 2.05
N ASP A 154 21.82 14.10 2.82
CA ASP A 154 21.31 15.35 2.27
C ASP A 154 22.41 15.98 1.38
N PRO A 155 22.10 16.41 0.15
CA PRO A 155 23.10 16.96 -0.76
C PRO A 155 23.65 18.32 -0.32
N GLU A 156 22.96 19.05 0.54
CA GLU A 156 23.32 20.40 0.98
C GLU A 156 23.90 20.42 2.41
N ASP A 157 23.53 19.45 3.26
CA ASP A 157 24.01 19.34 4.63
C ASP A 157 24.21 17.85 5.00
N ASP A 158 25.47 17.45 5.14
CA ASP A 158 25.87 16.08 5.49
C ASP A 158 25.43 15.64 6.90
N ARG A 159 24.99 16.57 7.75
CA ARG A 159 24.46 16.33 9.10
C ARG A 159 22.94 16.20 9.12
N ALA A 160 22.27 16.61 8.03
CA ALA A 160 20.83 16.49 7.91
C ALA A 160 20.42 15.13 7.29
N PRO A 161 19.27 14.57 7.70
CA PRO A 161 18.75 13.41 7.02
C PRO A 161 18.22 13.81 5.64
N GLY A 162 18.76 13.20 4.60
CA GLY A 162 18.27 13.36 3.23
C GLY A 162 17.00 12.57 2.95
N PRO A 163 16.65 12.36 1.67
CA PRO A 163 15.46 11.64 1.27
C PRO A 163 15.34 10.26 1.90
N GLY A 164 14.15 9.92 2.38
CA GLY A 164 13.84 8.61 2.94
C GLY A 164 13.98 7.51 1.87
N ARG A 165 14.45 6.34 2.28
CA ARG A 165 14.64 5.18 1.41
C ARG A 165 13.86 4.00 1.93
N LEU A 166 13.35 3.19 1.02
CA LEU A 166 12.73 1.90 1.35
C LEU A 166 13.29 0.81 0.43
N LEU A 167 13.29 -0.40 0.93
CA LEU A 167 13.54 -1.61 0.15
C LEU A 167 12.21 -2.34 -0.02
N ALA A 168 11.87 -2.70 -1.26
CA ALA A 168 10.74 -3.55 -1.56
C ALA A 168 11.24 -4.80 -2.29
N GLU A 169 11.11 -5.94 -1.64
CA GLU A 169 11.53 -7.25 -2.15
C GLU A 169 10.30 -8.02 -2.62
N LEU A 170 10.29 -8.45 -3.89
CA LEU A 170 9.25 -9.32 -4.41
C LEU A 170 9.48 -10.75 -3.90
N THR A 171 8.71 -11.18 -2.90
CA THR A 171 8.83 -12.50 -2.30
C THR A 171 8.03 -13.56 -3.07
N ARG A 172 6.98 -13.14 -3.77
CA ARG A 172 6.16 -14.00 -4.62
C ARG A 172 5.58 -13.18 -5.78
N GLY A 173 5.88 -13.58 -7.02
CA GLY A 173 5.27 -13.05 -8.23
C GLY A 173 4.70 -14.21 -9.06
N ARG A 174 3.44 -14.13 -9.50
CA ARG A 174 2.99 -14.94 -10.64
C ARG A 174 3.36 -14.17 -11.87
N GLY A 175 4.40 -14.64 -12.59
CA GLY A 175 4.78 -14.07 -13.86
C GLY A 175 3.60 -14.07 -14.83
N GLU A 176 3.39 -12.97 -15.52
CA GLU A 176 2.69 -13.00 -16.79
C GLU A 176 3.61 -13.75 -17.74
N ARG A 177 3.16 -14.90 -18.26
CA ARG A 177 3.76 -15.56 -19.43
C ARG A 177 3.18 -14.93 -20.66
#